data_cb16570a1846447029b749eece976ff2
#
_entry.id   cb16570a1846447029b749eece976ff2
#
_cell.length_a   1.000
_cell.length_b   1.000
_cell.length_c   1.000
_cell.angle_alpha   90.00
_cell.angle_beta   90.00
_cell.angle_gamma   90.00
#
_symmetry.space_group_name_H-M   'P 1'
#
loop_
_entity.id
_entity.type
_entity.pdbx_description
1 polymer ?
#
loop_
_entity_poly.entity_id
_entity_poly.type
_entity_poly.pdbx_seq_one_letter_code
_entity_poly.pdbx_strand_id
1 'polypeptide(L)'
;MGPTRLLTNIIQRKVMSLAEMSPSKQRDNFEVTLTDFARHEILKCLFKADNQRSTEYWSVQEIANFIEDCTEDQNINLCILYWKDIKNNIYIIDGAHRLSSIYAWINRYFADEQVNQAPNFNDQQKEDIRYLRSHLGDLADFQKICTDAKFAEQKSKLEDIKISFRQVLGTPEDARRVFQSINSDTKRLDKYEEYHLRSRGSDAYYAIYACCYINDNKS
;
A
#
# COMPACT_ATOMS: atom_id res chain seq x y z
N MET A 1 5.05 -9.93 17.10
CA MET A 1 4.13 -10.52 16.10
C MET A 1 4.84 -10.62 14.76
N GLY A 2 4.55 -11.65 13.96
CA GLY A 2 5.10 -11.80 12.61
C GLY A 2 4.42 -10.89 11.59
N PRO A 3 4.90 -10.89 10.32
CA PRO A 3 4.27 -10.17 9.22
C PRO A 3 2.84 -10.67 8.96
N THR A 4 1.93 -9.74 8.64
CA THR A 4 0.52 -10.09 8.32
C THR A 4 0.26 -10.09 6.82
N ARG A 5 -0.64 -10.98 6.37
CA ARG A 5 -1.14 -11.00 4.99
C ARG A 5 -2.36 -10.09 4.77
N LEU A 6 -2.78 -9.36 5.78
CA LEU A 6 -3.99 -8.55 5.75
C LEU A 6 -4.02 -7.53 4.58
N LEU A 7 -2.87 -6.97 4.24
CA LEU A 7 -2.74 -5.94 3.19
C LEU A 7 -2.33 -6.47 1.81
N THR A 8 -2.17 -7.78 1.63
CA THR A 8 -1.47 -8.35 0.47
C THR A 8 -2.12 -8.00 -0.87
N ASN A 9 -3.42 -8.08 -0.98
CA ASN A 9 -4.16 -7.95 -2.24
C ASN A 9 -4.94 -6.64 -2.39
N ILE A 10 -4.72 -5.67 -1.51
CA ILE A 10 -5.43 -4.38 -1.55
C ILE A 10 -5.05 -3.60 -2.81
N ILE A 11 -3.76 -3.51 -3.11
CA ILE A 11 -3.27 -2.93 -4.36
C ILE A 11 -2.67 -4.05 -5.19
N GLN A 12 -3.17 -4.25 -6.40
CA GLN A 12 -2.74 -5.33 -7.30
C GLN A 12 -1.30 -5.12 -7.80
N ARG A 13 -0.60 -6.22 -8.10
CA ARG A 13 0.73 -6.17 -8.74
C ARG A 13 0.59 -6.12 -10.25
N LYS A 14 1.49 -5.36 -10.89
CA LYS A 14 1.59 -5.29 -12.33
C LYS A 14 3.05 -5.11 -12.76
N VAL A 15 3.45 -5.76 -13.84
CA VAL A 15 4.78 -5.63 -14.43
C VAL A 15 4.93 -4.26 -15.08
N MET A 16 6.00 -3.56 -14.77
CA MET A 16 6.38 -2.33 -15.47
C MET A 16 7.06 -2.69 -16.80
N SER A 17 6.50 -2.22 -17.92
CA SER A 17 6.99 -2.50 -19.26
C SER A 17 7.61 -1.28 -19.94
N LEU A 18 8.74 -1.47 -20.62
CA LEU A 18 9.36 -0.45 -21.47
C LEU A 18 8.43 -0.04 -22.63
N ALA A 19 7.63 -0.96 -23.17
CA ALA A 19 6.67 -0.67 -24.23
C ALA A 19 5.55 0.28 -23.80
N GLU A 20 5.32 0.39 -22.48
CA GLU A 20 4.30 1.26 -21.89
C GLU A 20 4.91 2.49 -21.19
N MET A 21 6.19 2.77 -21.40
CA MET A 21 6.89 3.89 -20.80
C MET A 21 6.29 5.24 -21.23
N SER A 22 6.03 6.10 -20.27
CA SER A 22 5.61 7.47 -20.56
C SER A 22 6.77 8.29 -21.14
N PRO A 23 6.59 9.00 -22.26
CA PRO A 23 7.60 9.90 -22.80
C PRO A 23 7.73 11.21 -22.01
N SER A 24 6.92 11.41 -20.97
CA SER A 24 6.91 12.64 -20.19
C SER A 24 8.29 12.92 -19.60
N LYS A 25 8.81 14.11 -19.87
CA LYS A 25 10.04 14.64 -19.28
C LYS A 25 9.77 15.51 -18.06
N GLN A 26 8.51 15.82 -17.78
CA GLN A 26 8.08 16.64 -16.65
C GLN A 26 7.43 15.76 -15.59
N ARG A 27 7.78 16.02 -14.33
CA ARG A 27 7.19 15.35 -13.18
C ARG A 27 5.73 15.76 -13.01
N ASP A 28 4.89 14.77 -12.81
CA ASP A 28 3.48 14.94 -12.48
C ASP A 28 3.31 14.65 -10.98
N ASN A 29 3.71 15.63 -10.16
CA ASN A 29 3.55 15.53 -8.71
C ASN A 29 2.19 16.10 -8.32
N PHE A 30 1.49 15.42 -7.43
CA PHE A 30 0.20 15.88 -6.93
C PHE A 30 0.00 15.50 -5.45
N GLU A 31 -0.94 16.15 -4.81
CA GLU A 31 -1.35 15.86 -3.44
C GLU A 31 -2.84 15.57 -3.41
N VAL A 32 -3.24 14.68 -2.52
CA VAL A 32 -4.64 14.30 -2.28
C VAL A 32 -4.87 14.31 -0.78
N THR A 33 -5.95 14.93 -0.31
CA THR A 33 -6.33 14.79 1.10
C THR A 33 -6.74 13.35 1.40
N LEU A 34 -6.68 12.95 2.66
CA LEU A 34 -7.10 11.61 3.07
C LEU A 34 -8.57 11.35 2.73
N THR A 35 -9.41 12.37 2.91
CA THR A 35 -10.84 12.32 2.58
C THR A 35 -11.11 12.25 1.08
N ASP A 36 -10.32 12.94 0.27
CA ASP A 36 -10.45 12.86 -1.19
C ASP A 36 -9.91 11.52 -1.71
N PHE A 37 -8.83 10.99 -1.12
CA PHE A 37 -8.32 9.67 -1.45
C PHE A 37 -9.40 8.59 -1.27
N ALA A 38 -10.22 8.71 -0.23
CA ALA A 38 -11.35 7.80 0.01
C ALA A 38 -12.39 7.81 -1.12
N ARG A 39 -12.55 8.94 -1.81
CA ARG A 39 -13.56 9.14 -2.86
C ARG A 39 -13.01 8.96 -4.28
N HIS A 40 -11.69 8.89 -4.44
CA HIS A 40 -11.04 9.01 -5.73
C HIS A 40 -10.97 7.70 -6.51
N GLU A 41 -11.23 7.79 -7.81
CA GLU A 41 -11.00 6.70 -8.77
C GLU A 41 -9.50 6.37 -8.99
N ILE A 42 -8.59 7.15 -8.39
CA ILE A 42 -7.14 6.91 -8.47
C ILE A 42 -6.76 5.48 -8.07
N LEU A 43 -7.50 4.89 -7.14
CA LEU A 43 -7.29 3.52 -6.70
C LEU A 43 -7.41 2.47 -7.82
N LYS A 44 -8.21 2.76 -8.86
CA LYS A 44 -8.39 1.86 -10.01
C LYS A 44 -7.16 1.80 -10.91
N CYS A 45 -6.32 2.83 -10.89
CA CYS A 45 -5.09 2.91 -11.69
C CYS A 45 -3.82 2.73 -10.86
N LEU A 46 -3.94 2.43 -9.55
CA LEU A 46 -2.81 2.14 -8.68
C LEU A 46 -2.41 0.68 -8.75
N PHE A 47 -1.12 0.44 -8.96
CA PHE A 47 -0.54 -0.89 -8.95
C PHE A 47 0.73 -0.90 -8.10
N LYS A 48 1.04 -2.06 -7.51
CA LYS A 48 2.38 -2.30 -6.97
C LYS A 48 3.30 -2.64 -8.13
N ALA A 49 4.49 -2.05 -8.14
CA ALA A 49 5.53 -2.48 -9.05
C ALA A 49 5.91 -3.95 -8.79
N ASP A 50 6.25 -4.66 -9.85
CA ASP A 50 6.62 -6.09 -9.80
C ASP A 50 7.85 -6.38 -8.90
N ASN A 51 8.70 -5.37 -8.70
CA ASN A 51 9.89 -5.44 -7.87
C ASN A 51 9.66 -5.05 -6.40
N GLN A 52 8.46 -4.66 -6.01
CA GLN A 52 8.17 -4.33 -4.61
C GLN A 52 8.13 -5.57 -3.72
N ARG A 53 8.49 -5.35 -2.44
CA ARG A 53 8.26 -6.35 -1.38
C ARG A 53 6.76 -6.66 -1.30
N SER A 54 6.45 -7.88 -0.87
CA SER A 54 5.10 -8.20 -0.46
C SER A 54 4.67 -7.25 0.67
N THR A 55 3.41 -6.79 0.66
CA THR A 55 2.83 -6.08 1.80
C THR A 55 2.66 -6.97 3.04
N GLU A 56 3.15 -8.19 2.98
CA GLU A 56 3.23 -9.14 4.10
C GLU A 56 4.30 -8.77 5.15
N TYR A 57 5.13 -7.75 4.88
CA TYR A 57 6.23 -7.39 5.81
C TYR A 57 5.83 -6.46 6.95
N TRP A 58 4.66 -5.83 6.88
CA TRP A 58 4.15 -5.10 8.04
C TRP A 58 3.46 -6.06 8.99
N SER A 59 3.81 -5.98 10.26
CA SER A 59 3.07 -6.63 11.34
C SER A 59 1.76 -5.89 11.60
N VAL A 60 0.84 -6.57 12.25
CA VAL A 60 -0.44 -5.95 12.69
C VAL A 60 -0.18 -4.76 13.59
N GLN A 61 0.86 -4.82 14.42
CA GLN A 61 1.25 -3.71 15.30
C GLN A 61 1.73 -2.48 14.50
N GLU A 62 2.51 -2.69 13.43
CA GLU A 62 2.96 -1.58 12.58
C GLU A 62 1.77 -0.91 11.87
N ILE A 63 0.74 -1.68 11.49
CA ILE A 63 -0.51 -1.12 10.94
C ILE A 63 -1.25 -0.30 12.01
N ALA A 64 -1.36 -0.83 13.23
CA ALA A 64 -2.01 -0.14 14.34
C ALA A 64 -1.32 1.18 14.66
N ASN A 65 -0.02 1.15 14.90
CA ASN A 65 0.79 2.34 15.19
C ASN A 65 0.64 3.39 14.09
N PHE A 66 0.67 2.97 12.82
CA PHE A 66 0.51 3.88 11.69
C PHE A 66 -0.87 4.57 11.67
N ILE A 67 -1.95 3.88 12.05
CA ILE A 67 -3.29 4.47 12.15
C ILE A 67 -3.38 5.43 13.34
N GLU A 68 -2.78 5.08 14.47
CA GLU A 68 -2.68 5.95 15.65
C GLU A 68 -1.92 7.24 15.29
N ASP A 69 -0.76 7.11 14.65
CA ASP A 69 0.02 8.27 14.17
C ASP A 69 -0.82 9.17 13.26
N CYS A 70 -1.63 8.61 12.36
CA CYS A 70 -2.55 9.39 11.52
C CYS A 70 -3.60 10.17 12.31
N THR A 71 -4.01 9.70 13.49
CA THR A 71 -5.03 10.35 14.33
C THR A 71 -4.44 11.29 15.38
N GLU A 72 -3.17 11.14 15.72
CA GLU A 72 -2.51 11.87 16.79
C GLU A 72 -1.53 12.93 16.29
N ASP A 73 -0.78 12.66 15.21
CA ASP A 73 0.29 13.51 14.69
C ASP A 73 -0.14 14.28 13.43
N GLN A 74 -0.16 15.61 13.52
CA GLN A 74 -0.41 16.50 12.37
C GLN A 74 0.73 16.52 11.35
N ASN A 75 1.91 16.02 11.72
CA ASN A 75 3.12 16.07 10.88
C ASN A 75 3.40 14.76 10.13
N ILE A 76 2.44 13.86 10.06
CA ILE A 76 2.67 12.59 9.37
C ILE A 76 2.97 12.81 7.88
N ASN A 77 4.14 12.37 7.45
CA ASN A 77 4.56 12.51 6.06
C ASN A 77 4.15 11.29 5.24
N LEU A 78 3.09 11.43 4.44
CA LEU A 78 2.59 10.41 3.52
C LEU A 78 3.13 10.65 2.11
N CYS A 79 4.45 10.60 1.95
CA CYS A 79 5.06 10.67 0.63
C CYS A 79 5.03 9.28 -0.05
N ILE A 80 4.46 9.23 -1.24
CA ILE A 80 4.37 8.05 -2.09
C ILE A 80 5.19 8.29 -3.34
N LEU A 81 6.16 7.44 -3.60
CA LEU A 81 6.90 7.47 -4.84
C LEU A 81 6.24 6.56 -5.86
N TYR A 82 6.06 7.05 -7.09
CA TYR A 82 5.43 6.29 -8.15
C TYR A 82 6.10 6.49 -9.51
N TRP A 83 5.97 5.50 -10.38
CA TRP A 83 6.24 5.58 -11.80
C TRP A 83 4.92 5.48 -12.57
N LYS A 84 4.81 6.16 -13.73
CA LYS A 84 3.58 6.22 -14.50
C LYS A 84 3.83 5.78 -15.95
N ASP A 85 2.96 4.93 -16.49
CA ASP A 85 3.00 4.51 -17.88
C ASP A 85 2.16 5.43 -18.79
N ILE A 86 2.22 5.17 -20.11
CA ILE A 86 1.46 5.94 -21.13
C ILE A 86 -0.07 5.77 -21.01
N LYS A 87 -0.54 4.74 -20.31
CA LYS A 87 -1.96 4.47 -20.06
C LYS A 87 -2.45 5.11 -18.76
N ASN A 88 -1.61 5.93 -18.12
CA ASN A 88 -1.84 6.53 -16.80
C ASN A 88 -1.95 5.52 -15.63
N ASN A 89 -1.48 4.29 -15.79
CA ASN A 89 -1.31 3.40 -14.65
C ASN A 89 -0.19 3.93 -13.75
N ILE A 90 -0.45 3.96 -12.46
CA ILE A 90 0.46 4.44 -11.42
C ILE A 90 1.05 3.23 -10.71
N TYR A 91 2.33 3.04 -10.83
CA TYR A 91 3.07 1.95 -10.18
C TYR A 91 3.77 2.50 -8.95
N ILE A 92 3.32 2.10 -7.79
CA ILE A 92 3.91 2.53 -6.52
C ILE A 92 5.33 1.96 -6.41
N ILE A 93 6.29 2.83 -6.18
CA ILE A 93 7.70 2.47 -5.98
C ILE A 93 8.01 2.41 -4.48
N ASP A 94 7.52 3.38 -3.71
CA ASP A 94 7.57 3.37 -2.26
C ASP A 94 6.25 3.83 -1.65
N GLY A 95 5.94 3.35 -0.44
CA GLY A 95 4.73 3.71 0.31
C GLY A 95 3.54 2.78 0.12
N ALA A 96 3.71 1.61 -0.51
CA ALA A 96 2.61 0.67 -0.76
C ALA A 96 1.95 0.17 0.53
N HIS A 97 2.71 -0.05 1.62
CA HIS A 97 2.15 -0.45 2.91
C HIS A 97 1.27 0.65 3.50
N ARG A 98 1.76 1.89 3.49
CA ARG A 98 1.02 3.08 3.95
C ARG A 98 -0.29 3.24 3.19
N LEU A 99 -0.25 3.21 1.86
CA LEU A 99 -1.46 3.30 1.03
C LEU A 99 -2.42 2.13 1.25
N SER A 100 -1.91 0.91 1.38
CA SER A 100 -2.76 -0.26 1.63
C SER A 100 -3.43 -0.19 3.00
N SER A 101 -2.73 0.29 4.03
CA SER A 101 -3.29 0.47 5.37
C SER A 101 -4.37 1.54 5.38
N ILE A 102 -4.12 2.69 4.75
CA ILE A 102 -5.11 3.78 4.59
C ILE A 102 -6.34 3.27 3.85
N TYR A 103 -6.15 2.57 2.74
CA TYR A 103 -7.25 2.03 1.95
C TYR A 103 -8.11 1.06 2.77
N ALA A 104 -7.47 0.13 3.48
CA ALA A 104 -8.17 -0.83 4.31
C ALA A 104 -8.96 -0.15 5.43
N TRP A 105 -8.36 0.88 6.05
CA TRP A 105 -8.98 1.65 7.11
C TRP A 105 -10.20 2.44 6.63
N ILE A 106 -10.05 3.21 5.56
CA ILE A 106 -11.13 3.99 4.94
C ILE A 106 -12.29 3.10 4.50
N ASN A 107 -11.99 1.93 3.94
CA ASN A 107 -12.99 0.96 3.50
C ASN A 107 -13.50 0.08 4.65
N ARG A 108 -13.20 0.44 5.89
CA ARG A 108 -13.71 -0.19 7.10
C ARG A 108 -13.35 -1.67 7.26
N TYR A 109 -12.22 -2.12 6.66
CA TYR A 109 -11.78 -3.52 6.81
C TYR A 109 -11.42 -3.86 8.27
N PHE A 110 -11.10 -2.85 9.08
CA PHE A 110 -10.80 -3.01 10.50
C PHE A 110 -12.00 -2.73 11.41
N ALA A 111 -13.12 -2.23 10.86
CA ALA A 111 -14.35 -1.96 11.58
C ALA A 111 -15.18 -3.24 11.85
N ASP A 112 -16.44 -3.12 12.26
CA ASP A 112 -17.31 -4.23 12.65
C ASP A 112 -17.46 -5.29 11.54
N GLU A 113 -17.46 -6.57 11.92
CA GLU A 113 -17.55 -7.73 11.00
C GLU A 113 -18.83 -7.74 10.16
N GLN A 114 -19.93 -7.21 10.70
CA GLN A 114 -21.22 -7.21 10.00
C GLN A 114 -21.26 -6.25 8.80
N VAL A 115 -20.33 -5.31 8.71
CA VAL A 115 -20.29 -4.30 7.65
C VAL A 115 -19.26 -4.66 6.56
N ASN A 116 -18.47 -5.71 6.78
CA ASN A 116 -17.42 -6.09 5.87
C ASN A 116 -17.99 -6.81 4.63
N GLN A 117 -18.15 -6.05 3.54
CA GLN A 117 -18.12 -6.58 2.17
C GLN A 117 -16.66 -6.95 1.76
N ALA A 118 -15.81 -7.20 2.74
CA ALA A 118 -14.42 -7.53 2.53
C ALA A 118 -14.29 -8.89 1.80
N PRO A 119 -13.22 -9.07 1.01
CA PRO A 119 -12.92 -10.36 0.39
C PRO A 119 -12.83 -11.44 1.48
N ASN A 120 -13.08 -12.68 1.10
CA ASN A 120 -13.03 -13.84 1.99
C ASN A 120 -11.68 -13.91 2.74
N PHE A 121 -11.62 -13.29 3.92
CA PHE A 121 -10.45 -13.36 4.78
C PHE A 121 -10.30 -14.75 5.36
N ASN A 122 -9.09 -15.29 5.34
CA ASN A 122 -8.76 -16.51 6.04
C ASN A 122 -8.76 -16.29 7.57
N ASP A 123 -8.65 -17.36 8.34
CA ASP A 123 -8.79 -17.26 9.80
C ASP A 123 -7.68 -16.41 10.45
N GLN A 124 -6.46 -16.46 9.92
CA GLN A 124 -5.37 -15.60 10.41
C GLN A 124 -5.66 -14.11 10.16
N GLN A 125 -6.17 -13.76 8.98
CA GLN A 125 -6.56 -12.37 8.67
C GLN A 125 -7.71 -11.89 9.57
N LYS A 126 -8.65 -12.77 9.92
CA LYS A 126 -9.71 -12.45 10.89
C LYS A 126 -9.16 -12.21 12.29
N GLU A 127 -8.16 -12.98 12.73
CA GLU A 127 -7.47 -12.75 13.99
C GLU A 127 -6.71 -11.42 13.99
N ASP A 128 -6.01 -11.12 12.91
CA ASP A 128 -5.30 -9.86 12.72
C ASP A 128 -6.28 -8.66 12.82
N ILE A 129 -7.46 -8.76 12.21
CA ILE A 129 -8.52 -7.74 12.32
C ILE A 129 -9.04 -7.62 13.76
N ARG A 130 -9.26 -8.73 14.46
CA ARG A 130 -9.69 -8.69 15.86
C ARG A 130 -8.66 -7.99 16.74
N TYR A 131 -7.38 -8.26 16.50
CA TYR A 131 -6.30 -7.56 17.20
C TYR A 131 -6.34 -6.06 16.91
N LEU A 132 -6.41 -5.64 15.64
CA LEU A 132 -6.49 -4.22 15.27
C LEU A 132 -7.68 -3.52 15.95
N ARG A 133 -8.85 -4.15 15.97
CA ARG A 133 -10.03 -3.61 16.66
C ARG A 133 -9.84 -3.48 18.16
N SER A 134 -9.28 -4.50 18.78
CA SER A 134 -9.01 -4.48 20.22
C SER A 134 -8.02 -3.41 20.61
N HIS A 135 -7.00 -3.18 19.76
CA HIS A 135 -5.95 -2.21 20.02
C HIS A 135 -6.39 -0.78 19.72
N LEU A 136 -6.99 -0.54 18.55
CA LEU A 136 -7.41 0.79 18.10
C LEU A 136 -8.76 1.23 18.69
N GLY A 137 -9.58 0.29 19.19
CA GLY A 137 -10.92 0.60 19.65
C GLY A 137 -11.76 1.31 18.56
N ASP A 138 -12.31 2.46 18.91
CA ASP A 138 -13.13 3.26 18.01
C ASP A 138 -12.33 3.82 16.80
N LEU A 139 -11.01 3.99 16.91
CA LEU A 139 -10.15 4.45 15.82
C LEU A 139 -10.05 3.44 14.68
N ALA A 140 -10.43 2.20 14.89
CA ALA A 140 -10.51 1.19 13.82
C ALA A 140 -11.56 1.52 12.75
N ASP A 141 -12.54 2.34 13.07
CA ASP A 141 -13.62 2.76 12.15
C ASP A 141 -13.43 4.21 11.67
N PHE A 142 -12.82 4.38 10.51
CA PHE A 142 -12.59 5.68 9.89
C PHE A 142 -13.88 6.50 9.73
N GLN A 143 -14.99 5.86 9.35
CA GLN A 143 -16.26 6.56 9.15
C GLN A 143 -16.81 7.08 10.48
N LYS A 144 -16.64 6.33 11.57
CA LYS A 144 -17.03 6.76 12.90
C LYS A 144 -16.28 8.01 13.33
N ILE A 145 -14.97 8.07 13.06
CA ILE A 145 -14.16 9.27 13.34
C ILE A 145 -14.68 10.48 12.54
N CYS A 146 -15.06 10.27 11.28
CA CYS A 146 -15.55 11.35 10.42
C CYS A 146 -16.95 11.86 10.78
N THR A 147 -17.78 11.07 11.46
CA THR A 147 -19.21 11.36 11.67
C THR A 147 -19.62 11.62 13.12
N ASP A 148 -18.91 11.06 14.09
CA ASP A 148 -19.23 11.18 15.51
C ASP A 148 -18.56 12.42 16.11
N ALA A 149 -19.33 13.30 16.73
CA ALA A 149 -18.88 14.56 17.30
C ALA A 149 -17.81 14.41 18.39
N LYS A 150 -17.74 13.24 19.06
CA LYS A 150 -16.71 12.96 20.06
C LYS A 150 -15.29 12.90 19.49
N PHE A 151 -15.16 12.70 18.17
CA PHE A 151 -13.88 12.66 17.44
C PHE A 151 -13.57 13.94 16.69
N ALA A 152 -14.16 15.08 17.05
CA ALA A 152 -13.97 16.35 16.33
C ALA A 152 -12.49 16.73 16.17
N GLU A 153 -11.65 16.48 17.18
CA GLU A 153 -10.21 16.74 17.12
C GLU A 153 -9.50 15.81 16.12
N GLN A 154 -9.72 14.51 16.21
CA GLN A 154 -9.13 13.52 15.31
C GLN A 154 -9.59 13.77 13.87
N LYS A 155 -10.86 14.07 13.66
CA LYS A 155 -11.41 14.44 12.35
C LYS A 155 -10.68 15.65 11.76
N SER A 156 -10.47 16.70 12.55
CA SER A 156 -9.72 17.88 12.09
C SER A 156 -8.31 17.52 11.65
N LYS A 157 -7.60 16.68 12.43
CA LYS A 157 -6.26 16.19 12.07
C LYS A 157 -6.28 15.40 10.75
N LEU A 158 -7.26 14.50 10.56
CA LEU A 158 -7.41 13.72 9.33
C LEU A 158 -7.69 14.57 8.09
N GLU A 159 -8.44 15.68 8.23
CA GLU A 159 -8.72 16.61 7.14
C GLU A 159 -7.47 17.36 6.67
N ASP A 160 -6.49 17.57 7.55
CA ASP A 160 -5.22 18.23 7.25
C ASP A 160 -4.18 17.28 6.63
N ILE A 161 -4.36 15.96 6.76
CA ILE A 161 -3.43 14.97 6.21
C ILE A 161 -3.50 14.97 4.68
N LYS A 162 -2.33 15.14 4.07
CA LYS A 162 -2.14 15.05 2.61
C LYS A 162 -1.25 13.88 2.25
N ILE A 163 -1.68 13.13 1.25
CA ILE A 163 -0.87 12.10 0.59
C ILE A 163 -0.19 12.76 -0.60
N SER A 164 1.12 12.91 -0.53
CA SER A 164 1.94 13.51 -1.59
C SER A 164 2.43 12.43 -2.54
N PHE A 165 2.01 12.47 -3.79
CA PHE A 165 2.48 11.60 -4.86
C PHE A 165 3.63 12.26 -5.61
N ARG A 166 4.79 11.60 -5.66
CA ARG A 166 5.99 12.10 -6.33
C ARG A 166 6.44 11.15 -7.42
N GLN A 167 6.45 11.64 -8.65
CA GLN A 167 6.79 10.82 -9.81
C GLN A 167 8.30 10.59 -9.94
N VAL A 168 8.67 9.34 -10.11
CA VAL A 168 9.99 8.93 -10.59
C VAL A 168 9.96 8.93 -12.12
N LEU A 169 10.82 9.74 -12.73
CA LEU A 169 10.96 9.80 -14.19
C LEU A 169 11.95 8.75 -14.70
N GLY A 170 11.85 8.44 -15.98
CA GLY A 170 12.77 7.54 -16.66
C GLY A 170 12.13 6.20 -16.99
N THR A 171 12.98 5.22 -17.23
CA THR A 171 12.59 3.85 -17.59
C THR A 171 12.06 3.07 -16.36
N PRO A 172 11.38 1.94 -16.55
CA PRO A 172 11.06 1.02 -15.45
C PRO A 172 12.32 0.60 -14.67
N GLU A 173 13.49 0.53 -15.32
CA GLU A 173 14.74 0.19 -14.68
C GLU A 173 15.24 1.32 -13.76
N ASP A 174 15.05 2.58 -14.16
CA ASP A 174 15.35 3.72 -13.28
C ASP A 174 14.46 3.71 -12.05
N ALA A 175 13.17 3.40 -12.20
CA ALA A 175 12.25 3.24 -11.09
C ALA A 175 12.67 2.09 -10.15
N ARG A 176 13.15 0.96 -10.69
CA ARG A 176 13.69 -0.15 -9.89
C ARG A 176 14.94 0.26 -9.11
N ARG A 177 15.85 1.04 -9.72
CA ARG A 177 17.05 1.55 -9.02
C ARG A 177 16.68 2.46 -7.86
N VAL A 178 15.70 3.34 -8.04
CA VAL A 178 15.18 4.20 -6.95
C VAL A 178 14.64 3.33 -5.82
N PHE A 179 13.84 2.32 -6.12
CA PHE A 179 13.33 1.38 -5.12
C PHE A 179 14.47 0.68 -4.35
N GLN A 180 15.48 0.19 -5.05
CA GLN A 180 16.64 -0.46 -4.45
C GLN A 180 17.41 0.49 -3.53
N SER A 181 17.65 1.73 -3.98
CA SER A 181 18.34 2.74 -3.19
C SER A 181 17.62 3.06 -1.88
N ILE A 182 16.30 3.24 -1.91
CA ILE A 182 15.52 3.55 -0.71
C ILE A 182 15.57 2.38 0.29
N ASN A 183 15.51 1.14 -0.20
CA ASN A 183 15.48 -0.02 0.67
C ASN A 183 16.85 -0.46 1.17
N SER A 184 17.95 -0.01 0.53
CA SER A 184 19.30 -0.30 1.02
C SER A 184 19.62 0.37 2.35
N ASP A 185 19.00 1.52 2.62
CA ASP A 185 19.32 2.34 3.80
C ASP A 185 18.41 2.04 5.02
N THR A 186 17.22 1.46 4.81
CA THR A 186 16.20 1.34 5.86
C THR A 186 16.07 -0.05 6.49
N LYS A 187 16.28 -1.10 5.75
CA LYS A 187 16.36 -2.49 6.24
C LYS A 187 17.08 -3.30 5.18
N ARG A 188 18.28 -3.78 5.46
CA ARG A 188 18.99 -4.65 4.50
C ARG A 188 18.05 -5.76 4.06
N LEU A 189 17.90 -5.88 2.74
CA LEU A 189 17.26 -7.05 2.13
C LEU A 189 17.96 -8.31 2.67
N ASP A 190 17.23 -9.31 3.07
CA ASP A 190 17.86 -10.57 3.33
C ASP A 190 18.40 -11.17 2.02
N LYS A 191 19.31 -12.15 2.14
CA LYS A 191 19.96 -12.76 0.96
C LYS A 191 18.95 -13.37 -0.02
N TYR A 192 17.81 -13.82 0.46
CA TYR A 192 16.74 -14.40 -0.33
C TYR A 192 15.97 -13.35 -1.11
N GLU A 193 15.64 -12.21 -0.47
CA GLU A 193 15.03 -11.06 -1.11
C GLU A 193 15.94 -10.46 -2.18
N GLU A 194 17.25 -10.36 -1.89
CA GLU A 194 18.25 -9.87 -2.84
C GLU A 194 18.38 -10.81 -4.06
N TYR A 195 18.36 -12.11 -3.85
CA TYR A 195 18.35 -13.11 -4.91
C TYR A 195 17.06 -13.03 -5.75
N HIS A 196 15.91 -12.90 -5.11
CA HIS A 196 14.62 -12.71 -5.78
C HIS A 196 14.61 -11.44 -6.63
N LEU A 197 15.15 -10.33 -6.14
CA LEU A 197 15.24 -9.07 -6.88
C LEU A 197 16.18 -9.19 -8.10
N ARG A 198 17.30 -9.89 -7.96
CA ARG A 198 18.27 -10.08 -9.04
C ARG A 198 17.81 -11.07 -10.11
N SER A 199 17.05 -12.08 -9.74
CA SER A 199 16.54 -13.09 -10.69
C SER A 199 15.32 -12.61 -11.46
N ARG A 200 14.66 -11.54 -11.03
CA ARG A 200 13.51 -10.94 -11.71
C ARG A 200 13.87 -10.47 -13.12
N GLY A 201 13.04 -10.86 -14.08
CA GLY A 201 13.30 -10.60 -15.51
C GLY A 201 13.89 -11.79 -16.25
N SER A 202 14.26 -12.89 -15.56
CA SER A 202 14.58 -14.14 -16.22
C SER A 202 13.31 -14.98 -16.46
N ASP A 203 13.30 -15.76 -17.54
CA ASP A 203 12.19 -16.69 -17.86
C ASP A 203 11.92 -17.67 -16.71
N ALA A 204 12.99 -18.10 -16.01
CA ALA A 204 12.88 -18.96 -14.83
C ALA A 204 12.11 -18.29 -13.69
N TYR A 205 12.32 -17.00 -13.45
CA TYR A 205 11.56 -16.25 -12.44
C TYR A 205 10.08 -16.21 -12.78
N TYR A 206 9.73 -15.88 -14.02
CA TYR A 206 8.33 -15.81 -14.44
C TYR A 206 7.64 -17.18 -14.40
N ALA A 207 8.36 -18.25 -14.72
CA ALA A 207 7.83 -19.61 -14.61
C ALA A 207 7.54 -19.99 -13.15
N ILE A 208 8.44 -19.71 -12.22
CA ILE A 208 8.26 -19.95 -10.77
C ILE A 208 7.14 -19.07 -10.21
N TYR A 209 7.11 -17.80 -10.58
CA TYR A 209 6.06 -16.87 -10.17
C TYR A 209 4.67 -17.34 -10.64
N ALA A 210 4.57 -17.77 -11.91
CA ALA A 210 3.33 -18.33 -12.45
C ALA A 210 2.90 -19.60 -11.70
N CYS A 211 3.82 -20.49 -11.34
CA CYS A 211 3.52 -21.70 -10.59
C CYS A 211 3.09 -21.42 -9.15
N CYS A 212 3.72 -20.46 -8.48
CA CYS A 212 3.47 -20.20 -7.05
C CYS A 212 2.29 -19.26 -6.78
N TYR A 213 2.01 -18.28 -7.66
CA TYR A 213 1.06 -17.21 -7.40
C TYR A 213 -0.18 -17.21 -8.29
N ILE A 214 -0.15 -17.87 -9.47
CA ILE A 214 -1.33 -17.97 -10.33
C ILE A 214 -2.24 -19.14 -9.90
N ASN A 215 -1.68 -20.15 -9.25
CA ASN A 215 -2.46 -21.31 -8.76
C ASN A 215 -3.23 -21.03 -7.46
N ASP A 216 -2.84 -20.05 -6.65
CA ASP A 216 -3.57 -19.68 -5.42
C ASP A 216 -4.92 -18.98 -5.68
N ASN A 217 -5.20 -18.56 -6.91
CA ASN A 217 -6.49 -17.94 -7.28
C ASN A 217 -7.51 -18.95 -7.85
N LYS A 218 -7.28 -20.25 -7.72
CA LYS A 218 -8.19 -21.31 -8.24
C LYS A 218 -8.71 -22.26 -7.17
N SER A 219 -8.63 -21.92 -5.91
CA SER A 219 -9.26 -22.70 -4.83
C SER A 219 -10.24 -21.87 -4.03
#